data_c968ae97d6e74fb5b6730d0d3b7f7f4e
#
_entry.id   c968ae97d6e74fb5b6730d0d3b7f7f4e
#
_cell.length_a   1.000
_cell.length_b   1.000
_cell.length_c   1.000
_cell.angle_alpha   90.00
_cell.angle_beta   90.00
_cell.angle_gamma   90.00
#
_symmetry.space_group_name_H-M   'P 1'
#
loop_
_entity.id
_entity.type
_entity.pdbx_description
1 polymer ?
#
loop_
_entity_poly.entity_id
_entity_poly.type
_entity_poly.pdbx_seq_one_letter_code
_entity_poly.pdbx_strand_id
1 'polypeptide(L)'
;MEKQVKVVLLDGNEESRLLLGEYLQRSEGVVLSESIGEGGRLPQIMEKVKPDVVVMDVILPGADGMALLRQAAKSAKVIVISAFYSDRIIGDAQQMGAWYFMPKPVNPDTLLSHIRRAVQPEEPALRQPTLESAVTAIIHDVGVPAHIKGYQYVREAIILAVEDIDIINAVTKALYPAVAKHFGTTPSRVERAIRHAIEVAWDRGDLETLQHYFGYTVNSAKGKPTNSEFIAMIADRIRLQQRKQGVV
;
A
#
# COMPACT_ATOMS: atom_id res chain seq x y z
N MET A 1 -33.98 -0.07 -3.21
CA MET A 1 -33.31 1.11 -2.63
C MET A 1 -31.89 0.65 -2.29
N GLU A 2 -30.88 1.25 -2.90
CA GLU A 2 -29.48 0.97 -2.52
C GLU A 2 -29.27 1.40 -1.06
N LYS A 3 -28.63 0.53 -0.30
CA LYS A 3 -28.32 0.79 1.12
C LYS A 3 -27.33 1.95 1.19
N GLN A 4 -27.73 3.08 1.78
CA GLN A 4 -26.83 4.21 2.00
C GLN A 4 -25.78 3.85 3.05
N VAL A 5 -24.53 4.22 2.79
CA VAL A 5 -23.40 3.99 3.69
C VAL A 5 -23.35 5.05 4.79
N LYS A 6 -23.52 4.65 6.04
CA LYS A 6 -23.41 5.55 7.19
C LYS A 6 -21.96 5.79 7.53
N VAL A 7 -21.53 7.04 7.51
CA VAL A 7 -20.16 7.47 7.80
C VAL A 7 -20.12 8.37 9.02
N VAL A 8 -19.14 8.15 9.87
CA VAL A 8 -18.72 9.06 10.94
C VAL A 8 -17.33 9.61 10.58
N LEU A 9 -17.16 10.93 10.65
CA LEU A 9 -15.90 11.60 10.43
C LEU A 9 -15.37 12.15 11.75
N LEU A 10 -14.13 11.77 12.11
CA LEU A 10 -13.41 12.26 13.30
C LEU A 10 -12.08 12.86 12.86
N ASP A 11 -11.96 14.17 12.94
CA ASP A 11 -10.73 14.89 12.61
C ASP A 11 -10.59 16.11 13.53
N GLY A 12 -9.49 16.20 14.27
CA GLY A 12 -9.21 17.31 15.17
C GLY A 12 -8.98 18.64 14.44
N ASN A 13 -8.57 18.60 13.16
CA ASN A 13 -8.41 19.78 12.33
C ASN A 13 -9.77 20.22 11.76
N GLU A 14 -10.23 21.40 12.14
CA GLU A 14 -11.56 21.92 11.77
C GLU A 14 -11.69 22.15 10.27
N GLU A 15 -10.69 22.73 9.62
CA GLU A 15 -10.70 23.02 8.19
C GLU A 15 -10.79 21.72 7.36
N SER A 16 -9.95 20.74 7.67
CA SER A 16 -9.98 19.41 7.05
C SER A 16 -11.34 18.73 7.26
N ARG A 17 -11.86 18.80 8.49
CA ARG A 17 -13.15 18.20 8.85
C ARG A 17 -14.31 18.85 8.13
N LEU A 18 -14.34 20.18 7.98
CA LEU A 18 -15.38 20.89 7.24
C LEU A 18 -15.33 20.53 5.75
N LEU A 19 -14.15 20.58 5.12
CA LEU A 19 -13.97 20.27 3.71
C LEU A 19 -14.41 18.85 3.36
N LEU A 20 -13.92 17.86 4.11
CA LEU A 20 -14.30 16.46 3.89
C LEU A 20 -15.76 16.21 4.24
N GLY A 21 -16.28 16.87 5.29
CA GLY A 21 -17.69 16.78 5.70
C GLY A 21 -18.65 17.28 4.63
N GLU A 22 -18.41 18.46 4.06
CA GLU A 22 -19.21 19.02 2.97
C GLU A 22 -19.19 18.13 1.73
N TYR A 23 -18.01 17.59 1.39
CA TYR A 23 -17.88 16.70 0.25
C TYR A 23 -18.69 15.41 0.44
N LEU A 24 -18.58 14.78 1.62
CA LEU A 24 -19.31 13.53 1.93
C LEU A 24 -20.81 13.75 1.98
N GLN A 25 -21.30 14.90 2.48
CA GLN A 25 -22.74 15.23 2.51
C GLN A 25 -23.36 15.38 1.12
N ARG A 26 -22.56 15.81 0.12
CA ARG A 26 -23.00 15.96 -1.28
C ARG A 26 -22.85 14.68 -2.11
N SER A 27 -22.21 13.64 -1.54
CA SER A 27 -21.88 12.41 -2.26
C SER A 27 -23.06 11.43 -2.26
N GLU A 28 -23.47 10.97 -3.43
CA GLU A 28 -24.54 9.98 -3.57
C GLU A 28 -24.17 8.64 -2.93
N GLY A 29 -25.13 8.00 -2.27
CA GLY A 29 -24.97 6.68 -1.65
C GLY A 29 -24.26 6.71 -0.30
N VAL A 30 -23.86 7.89 0.22
CA VAL A 30 -23.21 8.07 1.51
C VAL A 30 -24.04 9.02 2.38
N VAL A 31 -24.13 8.72 3.67
CA VAL A 31 -24.72 9.59 4.69
C VAL A 31 -23.68 9.90 5.75
N LEU A 32 -23.22 11.14 5.79
CA LEU A 32 -22.40 11.62 6.91
C LEU A 32 -23.30 11.78 8.14
N SER A 33 -23.27 10.80 9.03
CA SER A 33 -24.14 10.76 10.19
C SER A 33 -23.67 11.67 11.32
N GLU A 34 -22.36 11.77 11.52
CA GLU A 34 -21.74 12.67 12.52
C GLU A 34 -20.37 13.14 12.02
N SER A 35 -20.01 14.38 12.35
CA SER A 35 -18.69 14.96 12.11
C SER A 35 -18.19 15.58 13.41
N ILE A 36 -17.11 15.03 13.99
CA ILE A 36 -16.63 15.38 15.32
C ILE A 36 -15.15 15.71 15.32
N GLY A 37 -14.77 16.68 16.17
CA GLY A 37 -13.37 17.06 16.39
C GLY A 37 -12.73 16.41 17.63
N GLU A 38 -13.54 15.85 18.53
CA GLU A 38 -13.10 15.33 19.82
C GLU A 38 -13.22 13.81 19.89
N GLY A 39 -12.09 13.12 20.10
CA GLY A 39 -12.03 11.66 20.17
C GLY A 39 -12.89 11.06 21.28
N GLY A 40 -13.01 11.73 22.43
CA GLY A 40 -13.80 11.25 23.55
C GLY A 40 -15.30 11.03 23.26
N ARG A 41 -15.84 11.65 22.22
CA ARG A 41 -17.25 11.49 21.79
C ARG A 41 -17.48 10.25 20.93
N LEU A 42 -16.44 9.69 20.33
CA LEU A 42 -16.57 8.58 19.38
C LEU A 42 -17.28 7.36 19.94
N PRO A 43 -16.98 6.86 21.17
CA PRO A 43 -17.64 5.67 21.68
C PRO A 43 -19.17 5.79 21.77
N GLN A 44 -19.66 6.93 22.26
CA GLN A 44 -21.13 7.19 22.37
C GLN A 44 -21.78 7.27 20.98
N ILE A 45 -21.08 7.87 20.02
CA ILE A 45 -21.58 7.99 18.64
C ILE A 45 -21.61 6.62 17.96
N MET A 46 -20.61 5.77 18.17
CA MET A 46 -20.59 4.40 17.65
C MET A 46 -21.81 3.59 18.10
N GLU A 47 -22.18 3.70 19.38
CA GLU A 47 -23.35 3.00 19.92
C GLU A 47 -24.67 3.52 19.34
N LYS A 48 -24.80 4.85 19.21
CA LYS A 48 -26.02 5.52 18.74
C LYS A 48 -26.24 5.38 17.26
N VAL A 49 -25.20 5.64 16.46
CA VAL A 49 -25.26 5.73 15.00
C VAL A 49 -25.10 4.38 14.33
N LYS A 50 -24.26 3.51 14.90
CA LYS A 50 -23.82 2.22 14.32
C LYS A 50 -23.36 2.43 12.86
N PRO A 51 -22.28 3.20 12.66
CA PRO A 51 -21.81 3.52 11.30
C PRO A 51 -21.28 2.28 10.60
N ASP A 52 -21.38 2.26 9.27
CA ASP A 52 -20.74 1.25 8.44
C ASP A 52 -19.23 1.54 8.30
N VAL A 53 -18.87 2.84 8.22
CA VAL A 53 -17.49 3.31 8.07
C VAL A 53 -17.20 4.45 9.05
N VAL A 54 -16.01 4.41 9.66
CA VAL A 54 -15.45 5.53 10.42
C VAL A 54 -14.21 6.03 9.67
N VAL A 55 -14.21 7.32 9.30
CA VAL A 55 -13.03 8.02 8.81
C VAL A 55 -12.44 8.79 9.97
N MET A 56 -11.20 8.50 10.36
CA MET A 56 -10.64 9.13 11.55
C MET A 56 -9.16 9.50 11.43
N ASP A 57 -8.82 10.65 11.96
CA ASP A 57 -7.42 10.95 12.30
C ASP A 57 -7.04 10.21 13.59
N VAL A 58 -5.81 9.71 13.64
CA VAL A 58 -5.26 9.08 14.85
C VAL A 58 -4.49 10.09 15.72
N ILE A 59 -4.21 11.29 15.19
CA ILE A 59 -3.60 12.38 15.92
C ILE A 59 -4.70 13.32 16.44
N LEU A 60 -5.16 13.05 17.64
CA LEU A 60 -6.29 13.77 18.25
C LEU A 60 -5.85 14.48 19.52
N PRO A 61 -6.23 15.76 19.73
CA PRO A 61 -5.98 16.44 20.98
C PRO A 61 -6.68 15.73 22.15
N GLY A 62 -5.92 15.40 23.18
CA GLY A 62 -6.48 14.86 24.44
C GLY A 62 -7.04 13.45 24.36
N ALA A 63 -6.80 12.70 23.28
CA ALA A 63 -7.26 11.32 23.13
C ALA A 63 -6.19 10.43 22.47
N ASP A 64 -6.18 9.15 22.86
CA ASP A 64 -5.39 8.11 22.19
C ASP A 64 -6.16 7.62 20.95
N GLY A 65 -5.81 8.17 19.78
CA GLY A 65 -6.45 7.81 18.51
C GLY A 65 -6.26 6.35 18.13
N MET A 66 -5.13 5.72 18.50
CA MET A 66 -4.89 4.31 18.23
C MET A 66 -5.79 3.40 19.09
N ALA A 67 -6.02 3.76 20.35
CA ALA A 67 -6.97 3.06 21.19
C ALA A 67 -8.42 3.20 20.67
N LEU A 68 -8.80 4.40 20.19
CA LEU A 68 -10.10 4.65 19.57
C LEU A 68 -10.27 3.87 18.26
N LEU A 69 -9.24 3.82 17.42
CA LEU A 69 -9.22 2.99 16.23
C LEU A 69 -9.54 1.52 16.56
N ARG A 70 -8.80 0.94 17.52
CA ARG A 70 -9.00 -0.44 17.94
C ARG A 70 -10.41 -0.71 18.45
N GLN A 71 -11.03 0.27 19.12
CA GLN A 71 -12.41 0.17 19.60
C GLN A 71 -13.40 0.23 18.43
N ALA A 72 -13.27 1.21 17.52
CA ALA A 72 -14.15 1.40 16.39
C ALA A 72 -14.10 0.23 15.39
N ALA A 73 -12.92 -0.34 15.16
CA ALA A 73 -12.71 -1.46 14.25
C ALA A 73 -13.45 -2.75 14.64
N LYS A 74 -13.96 -2.84 15.88
CA LYS A 74 -14.77 -3.99 16.32
C LYS A 74 -16.17 -4.03 15.68
N SER A 75 -16.68 -2.88 15.23
CA SER A 75 -18.07 -2.76 14.77
C SER A 75 -18.24 -1.97 13.47
N ALA A 76 -17.18 -1.35 12.94
CA ALA A 76 -17.21 -0.59 11.69
C ALA A 76 -15.89 -0.79 10.92
N LYS A 77 -15.90 -0.56 9.61
CA LYS A 77 -14.66 -0.44 8.84
C LYS A 77 -14.03 0.92 9.13
N VAL A 78 -12.74 0.94 9.48
CA VAL A 78 -12.07 2.19 9.84
C VAL A 78 -11.07 2.59 8.77
N ILE A 79 -11.24 3.79 8.21
CA ILE A 79 -10.28 4.44 7.31
C ILE A 79 -9.52 5.48 8.14
N VAL A 80 -8.24 5.23 8.35
CA VAL A 80 -7.35 6.17 9.04
C VAL A 80 -6.89 7.25 8.06
N ILE A 81 -6.95 8.51 8.47
CA ILE A 81 -6.37 9.65 7.76
C ILE A 81 -5.35 10.30 8.69
N SER A 82 -4.12 10.55 8.25
CA SER A 82 -3.10 11.16 9.12
C SER A 82 -2.08 11.99 8.37
N ALA A 83 -1.65 13.11 8.98
CA ALA A 83 -0.53 13.90 8.49
C ALA A 83 0.83 13.25 8.84
N PHE A 84 0.85 12.40 9.87
CA PHE A 84 2.04 11.65 10.27
C PHE A 84 1.89 10.20 9.85
N TYR A 85 2.79 9.75 9.00
CA TYR A 85 2.80 8.37 8.52
C TYR A 85 4.25 7.88 8.40
N SER A 86 4.42 6.63 8.76
CA SER A 86 5.63 5.83 8.57
C SER A 86 5.19 4.38 8.47
N ASP A 87 6.02 3.51 7.94
CA ASP A 87 5.72 2.08 7.85
C ASP A 87 5.30 1.49 9.20
N ARG A 88 5.92 1.98 10.28
CA ARG A 88 5.57 1.57 11.64
C ARG A 88 4.17 2.01 12.02
N ILE A 89 3.81 3.28 11.82
CA ILE A 89 2.48 3.81 12.17
C ILE A 89 1.40 3.13 11.33
N ILE A 90 1.65 2.91 10.05
CA ILE A 90 0.74 2.20 9.15
C ILE A 90 0.58 0.75 9.62
N GLY A 91 1.67 0.05 9.94
CA GLY A 91 1.65 -1.32 10.46
C GLY A 91 0.90 -1.43 11.79
N ASP A 92 1.14 -0.52 12.73
CA ASP A 92 0.45 -0.47 14.01
C ASP A 92 -1.07 -0.23 13.82
N ALA A 93 -1.45 0.69 12.92
CA ALA A 93 -2.85 0.96 12.61
C ALA A 93 -3.55 -0.28 11.99
N GLN A 94 -2.88 -1.00 11.09
CA GLN A 94 -3.39 -2.22 10.48
C GLN A 94 -3.57 -3.33 11.52
N GLN A 95 -2.61 -3.53 12.42
CA GLN A 95 -2.72 -4.49 13.53
C GLN A 95 -3.86 -4.16 14.48
N MET A 96 -4.21 -2.88 14.63
CA MET A 96 -5.35 -2.42 15.43
C MET A 96 -6.69 -2.49 14.68
N GLY A 97 -6.69 -2.93 13.43
CA GLY A 97 -7.90 -3.17 12.65
C GLY A 97 -8.27 -2.05 11.68
N ALA A 98 -7.36 -1.13 11.35
CA ALA A 98 -7.59 -0.19 10.26
C ALA A 98 -7.85 -0.96 8.96
N TRP A 99 -8.97 -0.66 8.31
CA TRP A 99 -9.30 -1.22 7.01
C TRP A 99 -8.46 -0.59 5.91
N TYR A 100 -8.17 0.71 6.01
CA TYR A 100 -7.30 1.45 5.09
C TYR A 100 -6.60 2.61 5.81
N PHE A 101 -5.45 3.04 5.28
CA PHE A 101 -4.70 4.19 5.77
C PHE A 101 -4.43 5.16 4.62
N MET A 102 -4.75 6.44 4.81
CA MET A 102 -4.52 7.52 3.83
C MET A 102 -3.67 8.63 4.43
N PRO A 103 -2.56 9.02 3.80
CA PRO A 103 -1.82 10.20 4.20
C PRO A 103 -2.62 11.48 3.88
N LYS A 104 -2.52 12.50 4.73
CA LYS A 104 -2.98 13.85 4.43
C LYS A 104 -1.94 14.58 3.56
N PRO A 105 -2.35 15.43 2.59
CA PRO A 105 -3.71 15.87 2.32
C PRO A 105 -4.55 14.79 1.63
N VAL A 106 -5.78 14.58 2.11
CA VAL A 106 -6.70 13.56 1.60
C VAL A 106 -7.40 14.07 0.35
N ASN A 107 -7.32 13.30 -0.74
CA ASN A 107 -8.15 13.54 -1.92
C ASN A 107 -9.58 13.03 -1.65
N PRO A 108 -10.63 13.89 -1.72
CA PRO A 108 -11.99 13.50 -1.36
C PRO A 108 -12.59 12.42 -2.27
N ASP A 109 -12.26 12.41 -3.58
CA ASP A 109 -12.76 11.39 -4.52
C ASP A 109 -12.17 10.02 -4.19
N THR A 110 -10.88 9.99 -3.85
CA THR A 110 -10.18 8.78 -3.43
C THR A 110 -10.77 8.25 -2.12
N LEU A 111 -11.02 9.14 -1.14
CA LEU A 111 -11.67 8.78 0.12
C LEU A 111 -13.06 8.16 -0.13
N LEU A 112 -13.88 8.80 -0.96
CA LEU A 112 -15.22 8.30 -1.31
C LEU A 112 -15.15 6.90 -1.95
N SER A 113 -14.18 6.67 -2.84
CA SER A 113 -13.98 5.35 -3.46
C SER A 113 -13.67 4.28 -2.42
N HIS A 114 -12.83 4.59 -1.43
CA HIS A 114 -12.51 3.67 -0.34
C HIS A 114 -13.71 3.45 0.60
N ILE A 115 -14.49 4.48 0.92
CA ILE A 115 -15.73 4.35 1.71
C ILE A 115 -16.70 3.37 1.04
N ARG A 116 -16.93 3.53 -0.26
CA ARG A 116 -17.82 2.63 -1.02
C ARG A 116 -17.30 1.19 -1.06
N ARG A 117 -15.99 0.99 -1.24
CA ARG A 117 -15.37 -0.33 -1.22
C ARG A 117 -15.43 -1.01 0.15
N ALA A 118 -15.34 -0.25 1.23
CA ALA A 118 -15.36 -0.80 2.60
C ALA A 118 -16.66 -1.52 2.96
N VAL A 119 -17.78 -1.16 2.31
CA VAL A 119 -19.12 -1.71 2.58
C VAL A 119 -19.65 -2.63 1.48
N GLN A 120 -18.93 -2.73 0.36
CA GLN A 120 -19.28 -3.77 -0.62
C GLN A 120 -19.19 -5.13 0.06
N PRO A 121 -20.14 -6.07 -0.22
CA PRO A 121 -19.98 -7.43 0.25
C PRO A 121 -18.56 -7.86 -0.11
N GLU A 122 -17.81 -8.34 0.85
CA GLU A 122 -16.51 -8.90 0.55
C GLU A 122 -16.73 -9.98 -0.54
N GLU A 123 -16.48 -9.63 -1.80
CA GLU A 123 -15.80 -10.62 -2.61
C GLU A 123 -14.60 -11.00 -1.75
N PRO A 124 -14.32 -12.31 -1.52
CA PRO A 124 -13.38 -12.73 -0.49
C PRO A 124 -12.16 -11.82 -0.56
N ALA A 125 -12.28 -10.72 0.13
CA ALA A 125 -11.33 -9.65 0.16
C ALA A 125 -10.49 -9.98 1.36
N LEU A 126 -9.52 -10.20 1.07
CA LEU A 126 -8.13 -9.96 1.34
C LEU A 126 -7.44 -10.67 0.21
N ARG A 127 -7.49 -10.11 -0.95
CA ARG A 127 -6.30 -10.21 -1.74
C ARG A 127 -5.23 -9.60 -0.84
N GLN A 128 -4.59 -10.47 -0.03
CA GLN A 128 -3.18 -10.32 0.22
C GLN A 128 -2.64 -9.67 -1.04
N PRO A 129 -1.90 -8.57 -0.96
CA PRO A 129 -1.48 -7.86 -2.15
C PRO A 129 -1.05 -8.93 -3.14
N THR A 130 -1.71 -9.00 -4.31
CA THR A 130 -1.38 -10.06 -5.26
C THR A 130 0.12 -9.98 -5.41
N LEU A 131 0.80 -11.09 -5.60
CA LEU A 131 2.24 -11.07 -5.80
C LEU A 131 2.63 -9.95 -6.77
N GLU A 132 1.85 -9.78 -7.83
CA GLU A 132 2.01 -8.69 -8.79
C GLU A 132 1.89 -7.30 -8.16
N SER A 133 0.91 -7.06 -7.29
CA SER A 133 0.75 -5.75 -6.63
C SER A 133 1.84 -5.48 -5.60
N ALA A 134 2.29 -6.50 -4.88
CA ALA A 134 3.40 -6.38 -3.93
C ALA A 134 4.71 -6.07 -4.66
N VAL A 135 5.01 -6.78 -5.75
CA VAL A 135 6.17 -6.50 -6.60
C VAL A 135 6.08 -5.09 -7.19
N THR A 136 4.91 -4.70 -7.70
CA THR A 136 4.67 -3.39 -8.29
C THR A 136 4.93 -2.25 -7.30
N ALA A 137 4.48 -2.40 -6.05
CA ALA A 137 4.73 -1.41 -5.00
C ALA A 137 6.23 -1.26 -4.75
N ILE A 138 6.97 -2.36 -4.58
CA ILE A 138 8.41 -2.31 -4.30
C ILE A 138 9.20 -1.66 -5.45
N ILE A 139 8.97 -2.05 -6.71
CA ILE A 139 9.71 -1.48 -7.84
C ILE A 139 9.38 -0.01 -8.08
N HIS A 140 8.17 0.43 -7.71
CA HIS A 140 7.78 1.84 -7.71
C HIS A 140 8.52 2.61 -6.62
N ASP A 141 8.54 2.11 -5.38
CA ASP A 141 9.23 2.73 -4.25
C ASP A 141 10.73 2.86 -4.50
N VAL A 142 11.35 1.85 -5.10
CA VAL A 142 12.77 1.85 -5.49
C VAL A 142 13.05 2.87 -6.61
N GLY A 143 12.02 3.42 -7.26
CA GLY A 143 12.15 4.48 -8.27
C GLY A 143 12.27 3.98 -9.71
N VAL A 144 11.87 2.75 -10.03
CA VAL A 144 11.82 2.27 -11.42
C VAL A 144 10.68 2.98 -12.17
N PRO A 145 10.96 3.74 -13.26
CA PRO A 145 9.93 4.47 -13.97
C PRO A 145 8.94 3.55 -14.69
N ALA A 146 7.63 3.72 -14.44
CA ALA A 146 6.59 2.87 -15.01
C ALA A 146 6.46 2.94 -16.55
N HIS A 147 6.91 4.03 -17.18
CA HIS A 147 6.79 4.26 -18.62
C HIS A 147 7.84 3.55 -19.47
N ILE A 148 8.88 2.95 -18.86
CA ILE A 148 9.95 2.26 -19.60
C ILE A 148 9.64 0.75 -19.71
N LYS A 149 10.02 0.12 -20.84
CA LYS A 149 9.80 -1.32 -21.03
C LYS A 149 10.46 -2.20 -19.97
N GLY A 150 11.59 -1.75 -19.44
CA GLY A 150 12.31 -2.43 -18.36
C GLY A 150 11.48 -2.59 -17.08
N TYR A 151 10.54 -1.70 -16.81
CA TYR A 151 9.62 -1.81 -15.67
C TYR A 151 8.80 -3.11 -15.70
N GLN A 152 8.18 -3.41 -16.85
CA GLN A 152 7.38 -4.62 -17.00
C GLN A 152 8.25 -5.89 -16.94
N TYR A 153 9.46 -5.85 -17.50
CA TYR A 153 10.38 -6.98 -17.50
C TYR A 153 10.96 -7.25 -16.11
N VAL A 154 11.30 -6.21 -15.35
CA VAL A 154 11.73 -6.35 -13.95
C VAL A 154 10.62 -6.96 -13.11
N ARG A 155 9.38 -6.45 -13.24
CA ARG A 155 8.22 -6.96 -12.50
C ARG A 155 8.03 -8.45 -12.76
N GLU A 156 7.97 -8.86 -14.01
CA GLU A 156 7.80 -10.26 -14.40
C GLU A 156 8.95 -11.14 -13.90
N ALA A 157 10.19 -10.66 -14.04
CA ALA A 157 11.37 -11.39 -13.57
C ALA A 157 11.34 -11.63 -12.05
N ILE A 158 10.89 -10.64 -11.27
CA ILE A 158 10.74 -10.78 -9.82
C ILE A 158 9.61 -11.77 -9.49
N ILE A 159 8.46 -11.70 -10.17
CA ILE A 159 7.35 -12.63 -9.97
C ILE A 159 7.82 -14.07 -10.18
N LEU A 160 8.46 -14.36 -11.30
CA LEU A 160 9.02 -15.69 -11.60
C LEU A 160 10.03 -16.15 -10.54
N ALA A 161 10.85 -15.24 -10.01
CA ALA A 161 11.83 -15.56 -8.98
C ALA A 161 11.18 -15.78 -7.59
N VAL A 162 10.03 -15.17 -7.29
CA VAL A 162 9.25 -15.46 -6.07
C VAL A 162 8.62 -16.83 -6.15
N GLU A 163 8.08 -17.21 -7.32
CA GLU A 163 7.47 -18.52 -7.55
C GLU A 163 8.52 -19.65 -7.53
N ASP A 164 9.64 -19.45 -8.20
CA ASP A 164 10.76 -20.36 -8.25
C ASP A 164 12.10 -19.64 -8.03
N ILE A 165 12.62 -19.69 -6.80
CA ILE A 165 13.86 -18.99 -6.45
C ILE A 165 15.08 -19.58 -7.18
N ASP A 166 15.04 -20.84 -7.54
CA ASP A 166 16.16 -21.51 -8.22
C ASP A 166 16.39 -20.97 -9.64
N ILE A 167 15.39 -20.30 -10.22
CA ILE A 167 15.52 -19.64 -11.52
C ILE A 167 16.62 -18.55 -11.53
N ILE A 168 16.95 -17.99 -10.36
CA ILE A 168 18.01 -17.00 -10.18
C ILE A 168 19.41 -17.63 -10.44
N ASN A 169 19.58 -18.92 -10.25
CA ASN A 169 20.82 -19.62 -10.55
C ASN A 169 21.06 -19.80 -12.08
N ALA A 170 20.01 -19.53 -12.87
CA ALA A 170 20.02 -19.70 -14.32
C ALA A 170 19.47 -18.48 -15.08
N VAL A 171 19.78 -17.26 -14.62
CA VAL A 171 19.19 -16.00 -15.14
C VAL A 171 19.24 -15.92 -16.67
N THR A 172 20.42 -16.14 -17.25
CA THR A 172 20.60 -16.06 -18.71
C THR A 172 19.97 -17.23 -19.46
N LYS A 173 19.94 -18.44 -18.84
CA LYS A 173 19.46 -19.66 -19.48
C LYS A 173 17.97 -19.93 -19.26
N ALA A 174 17.37 -19.41 -18.19
CA ALA A 174 15.99 -19.66 -17.80
C ALA A 174 15.17 -18.36 -17.64
N LEU A 175 15.59 -17.45 -16.77
CA LEU A 175 14.79 -16.28 -16.40
C LEU A 175 14.56 -15.32 -17.59
N TYR A 176 15.63 -14.87 -18.25
CA TYR A 176 15.49 -13.95 -19.39
C TYR A 176 14.73 -14.58 -20.57
N PRO A 177 14.94 -15.87 -20.94
CA PRO A 177 14.12 -16.53 -21.94
C PRO A 177 12.65 -16.63 -21.56
N ALA A 178 12.30 -16.90 -20.28
CA ALA A 178 10.91 -16.95 -19.83
C ALA A 178 10.22 -15.59 -19.96
N VAL A 179 10.86 -14.52 -19.46
CA VAL A 179 10.37 -13.13 -19.63
C VAL A 179 10.26 -12.75 -21.11
N ALA A 180 11.27 -13.11 -21.92
CA ALA A 180 11.27 -12.80 -23.35
C ALA A 180 10.11 -13.50 -24.09
N LYS A 181 9.79 -14.72 -23.72
CA LYS A 181 8.65 -15.49 -24.25
C LYS A 181 7.33 -14.82 -23.90
N HIS A 182 7.17 -14.39 -22.64
CA HIS A 182 5.96 -13.71 -22.16
C HIS A 182 5.67 -12.42 -22.95
N PHE A 183 6.70 -11.63 -23.24
CA PHE A 183 6.56 -10.33 -23.91
C PHE A 183 6.84 -10.35 -25.44
N GLY A 184 7.03 -11.50 -26.03
CA GLY A 184 7.28 -11.62 -27.49
C GLY A 184 8.58 -10.91 -27.94
N THR A 185 9.65 -11.00 -27.15
CA THR A 185 10.93 -10.33 -27.40
C THR A 185 12.12 -11.30 -27.30
N THR A 186 13.34 -10.78 -27.23
CA THR A 186 14.55 -11.61 -27.11
C THR A 186 15.18 -11.49 -25.73
N PRO A 187 15.85 -12.54 -25.21
CA PRO A 187 16.54 -12.51 -23.91
C PRO A 187 17.53 -11.36 -23.77
N SER A 188 18.28 -11.04 -24.82
CA SER A 188 19.25 -9.92 -24.78
C SER A 188 18.56 -8.54 -24.65
N ARG A 189 17.36 -8.38 -25.24
CA ARG A 189 16.58 -7.15 -25.08
C ARG A 189 16.01 -7.05 -23.67
N VAL A 190 15.57 -8.17 -23.08
CA VAL A 190 15.10 -8.24 -21.69
C VAL A 190 16.24 -7.85 -20.75
N GLU A 191 17.40 -8.48 -20.86
CA GLU A 191 18.58 -8.18 -20.04
C GLU A 191 18.93 -6.70 -20.08
N ARG A 192 19.06 -6.13 -21.29
CA ARG A 192 19.41 -4.72 -21.47
C ARG A 192 18.36 -3.77 -20.87
N ALA A 193 17.07 -4.08 -21.06
CA ALA A 193 15.99 -3.25 -20.56
C ALA A 193 15.90 -3.30 -19.03
N ILE A 194 16.09 -4.47 -18.42
CA ILE A 194 16.17 -4.64 -16.96
C ILE A 194 17.35 -3.85 -16.39
N ARG A 195 18.55 -4.00 -17.00
CA ARG A 195 19.75 -3.25 -16.59
C ARG A 195 19.50 -1.75 -16.60
N HIS A 196 18.95 -1.23 -17.71
CA HIS A 196 18.63 0.18 -17.81
C HIS A 196 17.60 0.63 -16.75
N ALA A 197 16.58 -0.18 -16.47
CA ALA A 197 15.57 0.15 -15.46
C ALA A 197 16.18 0.25 -14.05
N ILE A 198 17.08 -0.67 -13.71
CA ILE A 198 17.81 -0.67 -12.44
C ILE A 198 18.75 0.55 -12.36
N GLU A 199 19.46 0.88 -13.45
CA GLU A 199 20.33 2.05 -13.51
C GLU A 199 19.55 3.35 -13.26
N VAL A 200 18.40 3.53 -13.93
CA VAL A 200 17.56 4.71 -13.74
C VAL A 200 17.03 4.79 -12.32
N ALA A 201 16.60 3.66 -11.73
CA ALA A 201 16.14 3.59 -10.35
C ALA A 201 17.25 3.97 -9.38
N TRP A 202 18.47 3.48 -9.61
CA TRP A 202 19.63 3.77 -8.76
C TRP A 202 20.08 5.23 -8.82
N ASP A 203 20.01 5.84 -10.01
CA ASP A 203 20.42 7.23 -10.22
C ASP A 203 19.37 8.24 -9.69
N ARG A 204 18.10 7.83 -9.54
CA ARG A 204 16.99 8.69 -9.11
C ARG A 204 16.41 8.32 -7.76
N GLY A 205 16.67 7.10 -7.29
CA GLY A 205 16.10 6.56 -6.06
C GLY A 205 16.62 7.30 -4.83
N ASP A 206 15.74 7.41 -3.84
CA ASP A 206 16.12 7.91 -2.52
C ASP A 206 17.04 6.92 -1.81
N LEU A 207 18.13 7.43 -1.25
CA LEU A 207 19.16 6.60 -0.60
C LEU A 207 18.59 5.80 0.57
N GLU A 208 17.69 6.38 1.35
CA GLU A 208 17.06 5.73 2.51
C GLU A 208 16.19 4.55 2.05
N THR A 209 15.40 4.75 1.00
CA THR A 209 14.57 3.72 0.37
C THR A 209 15.43 2.59 -0.19
N LEU A 210 16.49 2.92 -0.91
CA LEU A 210 17.42 1.90 -1.44
C LEU A 210 18.10 1.11 -0.32
N GLN A 211 18.53 1.77 0.76
CA GLN A 211 19.09 1.09 1.94
C GLN A 211 18.06 0.22 2.66
N HIS A 212 16.79 0.64 2.69
CA HIS A 212 15.73 -0.15 3.28
C HIS A 212 15.49 -1.48 2.53
N TYR A 213 15.52 -1.46 1.20
CA TYR A 213 15.29 -2.67 0.38
C TYR A 213 16.54 -3.51 0.20
N PHE A 214 17.71 -2.90 0.05
CA PHE A 214 18.96 -3.58 -0.31
C PHE A 214 19.98 -3.64 0.84
N GLY A 215 19.65 -3.06 1.99
CA GLY A 215 20.50 -3.08 3.18
C GLY A 215 21.86 -2.43 2.95
N TYR A 216 22.87 -2.89 3.69
CA TYR A 216 24.24 -2.39 3.59
C TYR A 216 24.98 -2.78 2.30
N THR A 217 24.36 -3.53 1.40
CA THR A 217 24.92 -3.78 0.06
C THR A 217 24.94 -2.52 -0.80
N VAL A 218 24.13 -1.51 -0.44
CA VAL A 218 24.16 -0.15 -1.00
C VAL A 218 25.15 0.69 -0.20
N ASN A 219 26.42 0.36 -0.30
CA ASN A 219 27.46 1.27 0.15
C ASN A 219 27.96 2.07 -1.07
N SER A 220 28.18 3.37 -0.89
CA SER A 220 28.70 4.26 -1.95
C SER A 220 29.98 3.75 -2.61
N ALA A 221 30.65 2.77 -1.99
CA ALA A 221 31.84 2.10 -2.50
C ALA A 221 31.58 0.83 -3.35
N LYS A 222 30.38 0.22 -3.32
CA LYS A 222 30.09 -1.06 -4.01
C LYS A 222 29.34 -0.93 -5.34
N GLY A 223 28.86 0.27 -5.71
CA GLY A 223 28.18 0.48 -6.99
C GLY A 223 26.75 -0.09 -7.04
N LYS A 224 26.19 -0.13 -8.23
CA LYS A 224 24.85 -0.63 -8.54
C LYS A 224 24.80 -2.15 -8.47
N PRO A 225 23.69 -2.76 -7.99
CA PRO A 225 23.53 -4.22 -8.02
C PRO A 225 23.48 -4.73 -9.47
N THR A 226 23.89 -5.94 -9.66
CA THR A 226 23.65 -6.66 -10.91
C THR A 226 22.15 -6.95 -11.05
N ASN A 227 21.67 -7.25 -12.27
CA ASN A 227 20.28 -7.61 -12.50
C ASN A 227 19.84 -8.79 -11.60
N SER A 228 20.68 -9.82 -11.49
CA SER A 228 20.37 -10.99 -10.67
C SER A 228 20.30 -10.67 -9.17
N GLU A 229 21.21 -9.86 -8.65
CA GLU A 229 21.18 -9.43 -7.25
C GLU A 229 19.94 -8.61 -6.95
N PHE A 230 19.57 -7.66 -7.82
CA PHE A 230 18.38 -6.84 -7.66
C PHE A 230 17.11 -7.70 -7.60
N ILE A 231 16.94 -8.61 -8.57
CA ILE A 231 15.78 -9.49 -8.65
C ILE A 231 15.73 -10.44 -7.45
N ALA A 232 16.88 -11.07 -7.11
CA ALA A 232 16.96 -12.03 -6.02
C ALA A 232 16.61 -11.40 -4.66
N MET A 233 17.12 -10.21 -4.36
CA MET A 233 16.89 -9.53 -3.07
C MET A 233 15.42 -9.15 -2.89
N ILE A 234 14.76 -8.65 -3.92
CA ILE A 234 13.33 -8.33 -3.85
C ILE A 234 12.50 -9.60 -3.74
N ALA A 235 12.82 -10.64 -4.53
CA ALA A 235 12.11 -11.91 -4.48
C ALA A 235 12.22 -12.58 -3.11
N ASP A 236 13.41 -12.63 -2.50
CA ASP A 236 13.63 -13.21 -1.17
C ASP A 236 12.85 -12.42 -0.09
N ARG A 237 12.88 -11.08 -0.14
CA ARG A 237 12.11 -10.24 0.79
C ARG A 237 10.61 -10.54 0.73
N ILE A 238 10.03 -10.68 -0.45
CA ILE A 238 8.61 -10.99 -0.63
C ILE A 238 8.31 -12.39 -0.06
N ARG A 239 9.15 -13.38 -0.34
CA ARG A 239 9.00 -14.75 0.20
C ARG A 239 9.04 -14.77 1.73
N LEU A 240 9.96 -14.02 2.34
CA LEU A 240 10.04 -13.89 3.79
C LEU A 240 8.80 -13.22 4.40
N GLN A 241 8.23 -12.23 3.72
CA GLN A 241 6.97 -11.60 4.13
C GLN A 241 5.80 -12.59 4.07
N GLN A 242 5.68 -13.36 2.97
CA GLN A 242 4.65 -14.38 2.81
C GLN A 242 4.73 -15.49 3.88
N ARG A 243 5.94 -15.95 4.22
CA ARG A 243 6.14 -16.94 5.31
C ARG A 243 5.72 -16.41 6.68
N LYS A 244 5.99 -15.14 6.98
CA LYS A 244 5.56 -14.52 8.25
C LYS A 244 4.05 -14.39 8.36
N GLN A 245 3.32 -14.34 7.22
CA GLN A 245 1.87 -14.23 7.13
C GLN A 245 1.17 -15.60 7.06
N GLY A 246 1.91 -16.72 7.13
CA GLY A 246 1.34 -18.07 7.15
C GLY A 246 0.81 -18.56 5.81
N VAL A 247 1.31 -18.06 4.68
CA VAL A 247 0.82 -18.34 3.32
C VAL A 247 1.60 -19.46 2.62
N VAL A 248 2.67 -19.97 3.24
CA VAL A 248 3.40 -21.17 2.76
C VAL A 248 3.78 -22.03 3.94
#